data_c257d361e28174fada40ab2d1cbb0547
#
_entry.id   c257d361e28174fada40ab2d1cbb0547
#
_cell.length_a   1.000
_cell.length_b   1.000
_cell.length_c   1.000
_cell.angle_alpha   90.00
_cell.angle_beta   90.00
_cell.angle_gamma   90.00
#
_symmetry.space_group_name_H-M   'P 1'
#
loop_
_entity.id
_entity.type
_entity.pdbx_description
1 polymer ?
#
loop_
_entity_poly.entity_id
_entity_poly.type
_entity_poly.pdbx_seq_one_letter_code
_entity_poly.pdbx_strand_id
1 'polypeptide(L)'
;QAGSFTTSLANAVDFYQVTCSDDGSGPPSYLEFQVKDTTANTAKVQVLVQKGTSCGVNACAVTSLDTIDTDALYSPISKVTQGAGVYNVFVSHTSTGADGYDLAFHCKTAGNVHTGTSIVSRQQK
;
A
#
# COMPACT_ATOMS: atom_id res chain seq x y z
N GLN A 1 -1.96 -3.61 8.10
CA GLN A 1 -0.61 -3.40 8.67
C GLN A 1 -0.54 -2.01 9.30
N ALA A 2 -0.50 -1.94 10.61
CA ALA A 2 -0.22 -0.71 11.33
C ALA A 2 1.28 -0.38 11.23
N GLY A 3 1.59 0.89 11.10
CA GLY A 3 2.95 1.38 11.05
C GLY A 3 3.07 2.81 11.56
N SER A 4 4.31 3.27 11.69
CA SER A 4 4.60 4.66 12.01
C SER A 4 6.01 4.98 11.55
N PHE A 5 6.24 6.22 11.16
CA PHE A 5 7.59 6.67 10.87
C PHE A 5 8.36 6.87 12.19
N THR A 6 9.56 6.31 12.28
CA THR A 6 10.42 6.47 13.46
C THR A 6 11.18 7.81 13.44
N THR A 7 11.14 8.51 12.32
CA THR A 7 11.68 9.86 12.15
C THR A 7 10.62 10.79 11.56
N SER A 8 10.68 12.06 11.92
CA SER A 8 9.78 13.09 11.39
C SER A 8 10.22 13.68 10.05
N LEU A 9 11.32 13.20 9.47
CA LEU A 9 11.85 13.72 8.20
C LEU A 9 10.85 13.52 7.06
N ALA A 10 10.68 14.53 6.22
CA ALA A 10 9.72 14.50 5.11
C ALA A 10 10.04 13.42 4.07
N ASN A 11 11.30 12.99 3.97
CA ASN A 11 11.75 11.96 3.04
C ASN A 11 11.75 10.55 3.65
N ALA A 12 11.18 10.35 4.84
CA ALA A 12 11.08 9.03 5.44
C ALA A 12 10.12 8.15 4.62
N VAL A 13 10.53 6.91 4.37
CA VAL A 13 9.76 5.92 3.62
C VAL A 13 9.83 4.59 4.35
N ASP A 14 8.67 4.01 4.60
CA ASP A 14 8.58 2.61 5.01
C ASP A 14 8.38 1.73 3.77
N PHE A 15 9.15 0.66 3.69
CA PHE A 15 9.12 -0.24 2.54
C PHE A 15 8.69 -1.63 2.98
N TYR A 16 7.65 -2.13 2.32
CA TYR A 16 7.14 -3.49 2.49
C TYR A 16 7.15 -4.23 1.14
N GLN A 17 7.19 -5.56 1.22
CA GLN A 17 6.88 -6.41 0.08
C GLN A 17 5.67 -7.26 0.41
N VAL A 18 4.66 -7.20 -0.47
CA VAL A 18 3.45 -8.02 -0.39
C VAL A 18 3.53 -9.07 -1.47
N THR A 19 3.39 -10.34 -1.10
CA THR A 19 3.38 -11.45 -2.05
C THR A 19 1.96 -11.94 -2.23
N CYS A 20 1.51 -11.95 -3.49
CA CYS A 20 0.24 -12.52 -3.90
C CYS A 20 0.45 -13.92 -4.47
N SER A 21 -0.32 -14.88 -3.97
CA SER A 21 -0.25 -16.28 -4.39
C SER A 21 -1.63 -16.91 -4.39
N ASP A 22 -1.78 -18.02 -5.13
CA ASP A 22 -3.00 -18.83 -5.10
C ASP A 22 -2.97 -19.70 -3.83
N ASP A 23 -3.93 -19.49 -2.93
CA ASP A 23 -4.09 -20.27 -1.70
C ASP A 23 -5.17 -21.34 -1.82
N GLY A 24 -5.64 -21.62 -3.04
CA GLY A 24 -6.76 -22.49 -3.34
C GLY A 24 -8.04 -21.73 -3.73
N SER A 25 -8.04 -20.41 -3.55
CA SER A 25 -9.19 -19.55 -3.91
C SER A 25 -9.11 -19.04 -5.34
N GLY A 26 -8.01 -19.24 -6.03
CA GLY A 26 -7.76 -18.87 -7.41
C GLY A 26 -6.50 -18.02 -7.60
N PRO A 27 -6.03 -17.88 -8.86
CA PRO A 27 -4.82 -17.14 -9.17
C PRO A 27 -5.03 -15.65 -8.91
N PRO A 28 -4.06 -14.96 -8.27
CA PRO A 28 -4.15 -13.52 -8.07
C PRO A 28 -4.11 -12.76 -9.39
N SER A 29 -4.93 -11.72 -9.50
CA SER A 29 -4.97 -10.78 -10.62
C SER A 29 -4.37 -9.44 -10.23
N TYR A 30 -4.65 -8.98 -9.01
CA TYR A 30 -4.21 -7.65 -8.56
C TYR A 30 -4.00 -7.59 -7.06
N LEU A 31 -3.23 -6.59 -6.64
CA LEU A 31 -3.16 -6.14 -5.26
C LEU A 31 -4.02 -4.89 -5.11
N GLU A 32 -5.02 -4.94 -4.25
CA GLU A 32 -5.85 -3.82 -3.84
C GLU A 32 -5.27 -3.22 -2.57
N PHE A 33 -5.22 -1.89 -2.48
CA PHE A 33 -4.60 -1.23 -1.34
C PHE A 33 -5.19 0.14 -1.05
N GLN A 34 -5.06 0.55 0.19
CA GLN A 34 -5.40 1.89 0.69
C GLN A 34 -4.65 2.15 2.00
N VAL A 35 -4.54 3.39 2.41
CA VAL A 35 -3.87 3.79 3.65
C VAL A 35 -4.74 4.76 4.43
N LYS A 36 -4.63 4.72 5.76
CA LYS A 36 -5.28 5.66 6.65
C LYS A 36 -4.21 6.34 7.50
N ASP A 37 -4.15 7.67 7.46
CA ASP A 37 -3.33 8.48 8.36
C ASP A 37 -3.99 8.52 9.73
N THR A 38 -3.27 8.10 10.76
CA THR A 38 -3.79 8.03 12.12
C THR A 38 -3.31 9.17 13.01
N THR A 39 -2.51 10.09 12.46
CA THR A 39 -1.96 11.23 13.21
C THR A 39 -2.45 12.57 12.63
N ALA A 40 -3.15 13.34 13.43
CA ALA A 40 -3.65 14.65 13.00
C ALA A 40 -2.53 15.69 13.01
N ASN A 41 -2.05 16.08 11.82
CA ASN A 41 -1.08 17.15 11.61
C ASN A 41 -1.17 17.65 10.16
N THR A 42 -0.21 18.48 9.71
CA THR A 42 -0.21 19.00 8.33
C THR A 42 0.32 17.97 7.32
N ALA A 43 1.12 17.00 7.76
CA ALA A 43 1.60 15.92 6.90
C ALA A 43 0.44 14.96 6.58
N LYS A 44 0.44 14.41 5.38
CA LYS A 44 -0.51 13.38 4.94
C LYS A 44 0.27 12.14 4.56
N VAL A 45 -0.34 10.97 4.74
CA VAL A 45 0.26 9.69 4.42
C VAL A 45 -0.24 9.22 3.07
N GLN A 46 0.67 8.69 2.27
CA GLN A 46 0.37 8.09 0.97
C GLN A 46 1.07 6.75 0.83
N VAL A 47 0.52 5.91 -0.03
CA VAL A 47 1.10 4.62 -0.39
C VAL A 47 1.32 4.55 -1.90
N LEU A 48 2.49 4.06 -2.31
CA LEU A 48 2.82 3.74 -3.70
C LEU A 48 3.03 2.24 -3.79
N VAL A 49 2.34 1.59 -4.71
CA VAL A 49 2.55 0.17 -5.02
C VAL A 49 3.09 0.06 -6.43
N GLN A 50 4.15 -0.73 -6.59
CA GLN A 50 4.83 -0.95 -7.86
C GLN A 50 5.14 -2.43 -8.06
N LYS A 51 4.87 -2.94 -9.26
CA LYS A 51 5.28 -4.29 -9.67
C LYS A 51 5.47 -4.35 -11.18
N GLY A 52 6.63 -4.90 -11.58
CA GLY A 52 6.93 -5.17 -12.98
C GLY A 52 7.36 -3.93 -13.77
N THR A 53 7.65 -4.14 -15.04
CA THR A 53 8.09 -3.11 -15.98
C THR A 53 7.35 -3.18 -17.32
N SER A 54 6.57 -4.24 -17.55
CA SER A 54 5.73 -4.41 -18.75
C SER A 54 4.31 -3.95 -18.44
N CYS A 55 4.10 -2.64 -18.39
CA CYS A 55 2.90 -2.05 -17.83
C CYS A 55 1.71 -2.09 -18.82
N GLY A 56 1.90 -1.73 -20.08
CA GLY A 56 0.83 -1.72 -21.06
C GLY A 56 -0.37 -0.87 -20.61
N VAL A 57 -1.56 -1.43 -20.74
CA VAL A 57 -2.80 -0.79 -20.29
C VAL A 57 -2.98 -0.87 -18.77
N ASN A 58 -2.28 -1.79 -18.09
CA ASN A 58 -2.30 -1.95 -16.65
C ASN A 58 -1.08 -1.25 -16.05
N ALA A 59 -1.30 -0.19 -15.29
CA ALA A 59 -0.22 0.55 -14.66
C ALA A 59 0.62 -0.36 -13.76
N CYS A 60 1.95 -0.20 -13.81
CA CYS A 60 2.88 -0.91 -12.93
C CYS A 60 3.05 -0.21 -11.58
N ALA A 61 2.67 1.06 -11.48
CA ALA A 61 2.80 1.84 -10.26
C ALA A 61 1.57 2.73 -10.07
N VAL A 62 0.97 2.67 -8.89
CA VAL A 62 -0.24 3.43 -8.54
C VAL A 62 -0.10 3.92 -7.10
N THR A 63 -0.60 5.14 -6.83
CA THR A 63 -0.61 5.72 -5.49
C THR A 63 -2.02 5.85 -4.94
N SER A 64 -2.13 5.94 -3.61
CA SER A 64 -3.33 6.38 -2.91
C SER A 64 -2.93 7.29 -1.75
N LEU A 65 -3.59 8.42 -1.61
CA LEU A 65 -3.28 9.46 -0.62
C LEU A 65 -4.48 9.67 0.31
N ASP A 66 -4.24 9.59 1.61
CA ASP A 66 -5.24 10.00 2.60
C ASP A 66 -5.15 11.52 2.79
N THR A 67 -6.15 12.24 2.29
CA THR A 67 -6.17 13.71 2.33
C THR A 67 -6.78 14.26 3.61
N ILE A 68 -7.45 13.44 4.42
CA ILE A 68 -8.14 13.86 5.65
C ILE A 68 -7.75 12.93 6.81
N ASP A 69 -6.79 13.34 7.62
CA ASP A 69 -6.26 12.57 8.74
C ASP A 69 -7.10 12.62 10.02
N THR A 70 -8.17 13.43 10.04
CA THR A 70 -9.05 13.58 11.21
C THR A 70 -10.28 12.69 11.17
N ASP A 71 -10.51 11.98 10.09
CA ASP A 71 -11.59 11.02 9.95
C ASP A 71 -11.09 9.58 10.19
N ALA A 72 -12.00 8.63 10.30
CA ALA A 72 -11.67 7.21 10.46
C ALA A 72 -11.67 6.46 9.11
N LEU A 73 -11.58 7.20 8.00
CA LEU A 73 -11.69 6.65 6.66
C LEU A 73 -10.31 6.46 6.04
N TYR A 74 -10.20 5.42 5.23
CA TYR A 74 -9.02 5.17 4.41
C TYR A 74 -8.99 6.07 3.18
N SER A 75 -7.80 6.20 2.59
CA SER A 75 -7.61 6.78 1.25
C SER A 75 -8.46 6.04 0.20
N PRO A 76 -8.65 6.58 -1.00
CA PRO A 76 -9.33 5.87 -2.07
C PRO A 76 -8.74 4.49 -2.34
N ILE A 77 -9.59 3.48 -2.52
CA ILE A 77 -9.16 2.13 -2.90
C ILE A 77 -8.51 2.19 -4.27
N SER A 78 -7.29 1.65 -4.37
CA SER A 78 -6.52 1.57 -5.60
C SER A 78 -6.01 0.16 -5.81
N LYS A 79 -5.60 -0.17 -7.04
CA LYS A 79 -5.06 -1.50 -7.34
C LYS A 79 -3.98 -1.44 -8.41
N VAL A 80 -3.03 -2.38 -8.31
CA VAL A 80 -2.05 -2.69 -9.34
C VAL A 80 -2.34 -4.09 -9.86
N THR A 81 -2.67 -4.20 -11.15
CA THR A 81 -3.08 -5.45 -11.78
C THR A 81 -1.89 -6.07 -12.51
N GLN A 82 -1.06 -6.79 -11.77
CA GLN A 82 0.18 -7.41 -12.28
C GLN A 82 0.33 -8.88 -11.85
N GLY A 83 -0.79 -9.54 -11.55
CA GLY A 83 -0.82 -10.99 -11.33
C GLY A 83 -0.19 -11.44 -10.01
N ALA A 84 0.27 -12.67 -10.00
CA ALA A 84 0.94 -13.27 -8.85
C ALA A 84 2.37 -12.74 -8.67
N GLY A 85 2.88 -12.85 -7.46
CA GLY A 85 4.27 -12.52 -7.13
C GLY A 85 4.38 -11.34 -6.16
N VAL A 86 5.56 -10.71 -6.14
CA VAL A 86 5.93 -9.70 -5.16
C VAL A 86 5.58 -8.31 -5.66
N TYR A 87 4.80 -7.57 -4.86
CA TYR A 87 4.50 -6.16 -5.04
C TYR A 87 5.35 -5.35 -4.06
N ASN A 88 6.00 -4.31 -4.55
CA ASN A 88 6.74 -3.36 -3.72
C ASN A 88 5.78 -2.27 -3.24
N VAL A 89 5.74 -2.05 -1.92
CA VAL A 89 4.80 -1.15 -1.27
C VAL A 89 5.59 -0.13 -0.46
N PHE A 90 5.45 1.14 -0.81
CA PHE A 90 6.14 2.25 -0.17
C PHE A 90 5.12 3.16 0.49
N VAL A 91 5.27 3.35 1.81
CA VAL A 91 4.45 4.30 2.57
C VAL A 91 5.31 5.51 2.88
N SER A 92 4.80 6.68 2.55
CA SER A 92 5.52 7.95 2.74
C SER A 92 4.55 9.02 3.24
N HIS A 93 5.09 10.17 3.64
CA HIS A 93 4.28 11.31 4.05
C HIS A 93 4.68 12.57 3.24
N THR A 94 3.75 13.53 3.16
CA THR A 94 3.89 14.68 2.26
C THR A 94 4.77 15.80 2.81
N SER A 95 5.03 15.80 4.12
CA SER A 95 5.87 16.79 4.80
C SER A 95 6.40 16.22 6.11
N THR A 96 7.19 17.00 6.86
CA THR A 96 7.67 16.59 8.17
C THR A 96 6.53 16.32 9.15
N GLY A 97 6.65 15.28 9.94
CA GLY A 97 5.68 14.90 10.97
C GLY A 97 5.92 13.48 11.44
N ALA A 98 5.57 13.21 12.70
CA ALA A 98 5.66 11.86 13.27
C ALA A 98 4.33 11.12 13.01
N ASP A 99 4.14 10.65 11.78
CA ASP A 99 2.88 10.07 11.35
C ASP A 99 2.80 8.57 11.65
N GLY A 100 1.68 8.16 12.24
CA GLY A 100 1.24 6.79 12.25
C GLY A 100 0.27 6.54 11.09
N TYR A 101 0.14 5.28 10.69
CA TYR A 101 -0.77 4.90 9.61
C TYR A 101 -1.26 3.47 9.76
N ASP A 102 -2.30 3.16 9.01
CA ASP A 102 -2.81 1.81 8.86
C ASP A 102 -2.92 1.48 7.37
N LEU A 103 -2.19 0.45 6.94
CA LEU A 103 -2.16 0.00 5.55
C LEU A 103 -3.10 -1.19 5.39
N ALA A 104 -4.11 -1.07 4.52
CA ALA A 104 -4.98 -2.17 4.13
C ALA A 104 -4.57 -2.67 2.75
N PHE A 105 -4.45 -3.99 2.59
CA PHE A 105 -3.99 -4.61 1.36
C PHE A 105 -4.58 -6.00 1.21
N HIS A 106 -4.98 -6.34 -0.02
CA HIS A 106 -5.61 -7.62 -0.33
C HIS A 106 -5.22 -8.08 -1.72
N CYS A 107 -4.69 -9.29 -1.84
CA CYS A 107 -4.54 -9.95 -3.14
C CYS A 107 -5.88 -10.54 -3.54
N LYS A 108 -6.32 -10.26 -4.75
CA LYS A 108 -7.62 -10.72 -5.26
C LYS A 108 -7.50 -11.33 -6.64
N THR A 109 -8.40 -12.25 -6.92
CA THR A 109 -8.55 -12.84 -8.25
C THR A 109 -9.24 -11.88 -9.21
N ALA A 110 -9.28 -12.20 -10.50
CA ALA A 110 -10.03 -11.42 -11.49
C ALA A 110 -11.52 -11.32 -11.15
N GLY A 111 -12.07 -12.31 -10.45
CA GLY A 111 -13.45 -12.31 -9.96
C GLY A 111 -13.65 -11.59 -8.64
N ASN A 112 -12.65 -10.84 -8.16
CA ASN A 112 -12.71 -10.07 -6.91
C ASN A 112 -12.82 -10.93 -5.64
N VAL A 113 -12.25 -12.13 -5.67
CA VAL A 113 -12.19 -13.05 -4.54
C VAL A 113 -10.83 -12.93 -3.86
N HIS A 114 -10.81 -12.86 -2.53
CA HIS A 114 -9.57 -12.86 -1.76
C HIS A 114 -8.76 -14.13 -2.01
N THR A 115 -7.45 -13.98 -2.20
CA THR A 115 -6.51 -15.08 -2.35
C THR A 115 -5.26 -14.85 -1.51
N GLY A 116 -4.24 -15.69 -1.62
CA GLY A 116 -3.08 -15.69 -0.74
C GLY A 116 -2.36 -14.35 -0.70
N THR A 117 -2.23 -13.77 0.50
CA THR A 117 -1.60 -12.47 0.74
C THR A 117 -0.66 -12.59 1.93
N SER A 118 0.60 -12.21 1.74
CA SER A 118 1.58 -12.12 2.83
C SER A 118 2.38 -10.82 2.73
N ILE A 119 2.88 -10.33 3.85
CA ILE A 119 3.64 -9.07 3.90
C ILE A 119 4.92 -9.26 4.71
N VAL A 120 5.98 -8.61 4.24
CA VAL A 120 7.27 -8.52 4.93
C VAL A 120 7.70 -7.06 4.97
N SER A 121 8.07 -6.57 6.15
CA SER A 121 8.69 -5.25 6.29
C SER A 121 10.15 -5.33 5.85
N ARG A 122 10.56 -4.39 5.00
CA ARG A 122 11.93 -4.28 4.50
C ARG A 122 12.66 -3.09 5.06
N GLN A 123 11.94 -2.01 5.32
CA GLN A 123 12.50 -0.79 5.91
C GLN A 123 11.43 -0.08 6.74
N GLN A 124 11.83 0.37 7.94
CA GLN A 124 11.01 1.20 8.82
C GLN A 124 11.79 2.48 9.13
N LYS A 125 11.30 3.62 8.68
CA LYS A 125 11.90 4.95 8.87
C LYS A 125 10.90 5.94 9.47
#